data_65ef087448da0278b3d3a96f4bb7c593
#
_entry.id   65ef087448da0278b3d3a96f4bb7c593
#
_cell.length_a   1.000
_cell.length_b   1.000
_cell.length_c   1.000
_cell.angle_alpha   90.00
_cell.angle_beta   90.00
_cell.angle_gamma   90.00
#
_symmetry.space_group_name_H-M   'P 1'
#
loop_
_entity.id
_entity.type
_entity.pdbx_description
1 polymer ?
#
loop_
_entity_poly.entity_id
_entity_poly.type
_entity_poly.pdbx_seq_one_letter_code
_entity_poly.pdbx_strand_id
1 'polypeptide(L)'
;MTRKTVVLLPSTQQVLGKMGVNTKKARLRRNIKAEFLAEKAQISKSTLSAIEKGVPTVSIGAYASVLFSLGMDKDFEMIALDEEGKREYWEHNFQLRKRASKK
;
A
#
# COMPACT_ATOMS: atom_id res chain seq x y z
N MET A 1 -21.75 -21.04 5.13
CA MET A 1 -20.49 -20.86 5.82
C MET A 1 -20.37 -19.44 6.36
N THR A 2 -20.07 -19.31 7.62
CA THR A 2 -20.01 -17.99 8.25
C THR A 2 -18.63 -17.38 8.03
N ARG A 3 -18.60 -16.20 7.47
CA ARG A 3 -17.35 -15.45 7.38
C ARG A 3 -17.04 -14.85 8.72
N LYS A 4 -15.84 -15.08 9.19
CA LYS A 4 -15.39 -14.40 10.40
C LYS A 4 -14.79 -13.06 10.01
N THR A 5 -15.33 -12.01 10.58
CA THR A 5 -14.77 -10.68 10.40
C THR A 5 -13.62 -10.51 11.38
N VAL A 6 -12.48 -10.05 10.88
CA VAL A 6 -11.34 -9.76 11.74
C VAL A 6 -11.64 -8.52 12.55
N VAL A 7 -11.54 -8.64 13.86
CA VAL A 7 -11.72 -7.49 14.76
C VAL A 7 -10.34 -7.04 15.19
N LEU A 8 -10.02 -5.80 14.85
CA LEU A 8 -8.70 -5.24 15.16
C LEU A 8 -8.72 -4.50 16.48
N LEU A 9 -7.59 -4.52 17.16
CA LEU A 9 -7.39 -3.64 18.31
C LEU A 9 -7.41 -2.19 17.82
N PRO A 10 -7.87 -1.25 18.67
CA PRO A 10 -7.91 0.16 18.25
C PRO A 10 -6.59 0.70 17.73
N SER A 11 -5.47 0.29 18.33
CA SER A 11 -4.14 0.74 17.87
C SER A 11 -3.83 0.24 16.47
N THR A 12 -4.19 -1.01 16.15
CA THR A 12 -3.98 -1.57 14.82
C THR A 12 -4.89 -0.90 13.81
N GLN A 13 -6.14 -0.64 14.18
CA GLN A 13 -7.07 0.07 13.30
C GLN A 13 -6.56 1.47 12.97
N GLN A 14 -5.93 2.14 13.94
CA GLN A 14 -5.34 3.46 13.70
C GLN A 14 -4.24 3.41 12.65
N VAL A 15 -3.44 2.35 12.64
CA VAL A 15 -2.39 2.19 11.63
C VAL A 15 -3.01 2.07 10.23
N LEU A 16 -4.06 1.27 10.10
CA LEU A 16 -4.76 1.15 8.81
C LEU A 16 -5.39 2.47 8.40
N GLY A 17 -5.95 3.21 9.36
CA GLY A 17 -6.52 4.52 9.09
C GLY A 17 -5.48 5.49 8.56
N LYS A 18 -4.28 5.49 9.14
CA LYS A 18 -3.19 6.32 8.67
C LYS A 18 -2.76 5.93 7.26
N MET A 19 -2.69 4.63 7.00
CA MET A 19 -2.36 4.15 5.66
C MET A 19 -3.41 4.63 4.65
N GLY A 20 -4.68 4.58 5.01
CA GLY A 20 -5.75 5.08 4.15
C GLY A 20 -5.63 6.56 3.87
N VAL A 21 -5.35 7.36 4.89
CA VAL A 21 -5.14 8.80 4.74
C VAL A 21 -3.95 9.06 3.81
N ASN A 22 -2.85 8.34 4.02
CA ASN A 22 -1.67 8.50 3.17
C ASN A 22 -1.97 8.15 1.72
N THR A 23 -2.75 7.10 1.50
CA THR A 23 -3.15 6.68 0.16
C THR A 23 -3.99 7.77 -0.52
N LYS A 24 -4.96 8.32 0.20
CA LYS A 24 -5.78 9.40 -0.33
C LYS A 24 -4.94 10.63 -0.67
N LYS A 25 -4.04 11.01 0.23
CA LYS A 25 -3.16 12.16 -0.02
C LYS A 25 -2.29 11.93 -1.25
N ALA A 26 -1.76 10.71 -1.40
CA ALA A 26 -0.94 10.38 -2.56
C ALA A 26 -1.74 10.52 -3.85
N ARG A 27 -2.99 10.07 -3.84
CA ARG A 27 -3.87 10.23 -4.99
C ARG A 27 -4.12 11.71 -5.31
N LEU A 28 -4.44 12.48 -4.27
CA LEU A 28 -4.75 13.90 -4.45
C LEU A 28 -3.54 14.71 -4.93
N ARG A 29 -2.36 14.39 -4.43
CA ARG A 29 -1.14 15.07 -4.90
C ARG A 29 -0.85 14.82 -6.38
N ARG A 30 -1.35 13.71 -6.90
CA ARG A 30 -1.21 13.36 -8.32
C ARG A 30 -2.38 13.85 -9.16
N ASN A 31 -3.32 14.58 -8.53
CA ASN A 31 -4.51 15.11 -9.20
C ASN A 31 -5.34 14.02 -9.88
N ILE A 32 -5.44 12.85 -9.24
CA ILE A 32 -6.19 11.73 -9.80
C ILE A 32 -7.55 11.67 -9.12
N LYS A 33 -8.61 11.65 -9.92
CA LYS A 33 -9.96 11.47 -9.40
C LYS A 33 -10.13 10.03 -8.90
N ALA A 34 -10.94 9.88 -7.84
CA ALA A 34 -11.18 8.55 -7.25
C ALA A 34 -11.68 7.55 -8.29
N GLU A 35 -12.60 7.96 -9.15
CA GLU A 35 -13.14 7.06 -10.17
C GLU A 35 -12.08 6.56 -11.16
N PHE A 36 -11.12 7.41 -11.50
CA PHE A 36 -10.04 6.99 -12.39
C PHE A 36 -9.07 6.03 -11.71
N LEU A 37 -8.76 6.28 -10.43
CA LEU A 37 -7.88 5.37 -9.71
C LEU A 37 -8.57 4.02 -9.51
N ALA A 38 -9.84 4.03 -9.15
CA ALA A 38 -10.59 2.79 -8.98
C ALA A 38 -10.60 1.97 -10.27
N GLU A 39 -10.86 2.62 -11.40
CA GLU A 39 -10.86 1.97 -12.70
C GLU A 39 -9.48 1.38 -13.02
N LYS A 40 -8.43 2.15 -12.82
CA LYS A 40 -7.07 1.69 -13.08
C LYS A 40 -6.69 0.51 -12.21
N ALA A 41 -7.12 0.52 -10.95
CA ALA A 41 -6.86 -0.56 -10.00
C ALA A 41 -7.83 -1.72 -10.15
N GLN A 42 -8.82 -1.61 -11.02
CA GLN A 42 -9.84 -2.63 -11.29
C GLN A 42 -10.65 -2.98 -10.04
N ILE A 43 -11.01 -1.97 -9.29
CA ILE A 43 -11.88 -2.08 -8.11
C ILE A 43 -13.01 -1.09 -8.24
N SER A 44 -14.05 -1.29 -7.41
CA SER A 44 -15.16 -0.35 -7.38
C SER A 44 -14.75 0.93 -6.66
N LYS A 45 -15.47 1.99 -6.93
CA LYS A 45 -15.25 3.27 -6.25
C LYS A 45 -15.50 3.14 -4.75
N SER A 46 -16.48 2.33 -4.35
CA SER A 46 -16.75 2.10 -2.93
C SER A 46 -15.61 1.31 -2.26
N THR A 47 -14.97 0.40 -2.98
CA THR A 47 -13.81 -0.30 -2.45
C THR A 47 -12.65 0.67 -2.25
N LEU A 48 -12.43 1.57 -3.19
CA LEU A 48 -11.39 2.59 -3.03
C LEU A 48 -11.69 3.48 -1.83
N SER A 49 -12.95 3.89 -1.66
CA SER A 49 -13.34 4.68 -0.50
C SER A 49 -13.05 3.95 0.80
N ALA A 50 -13.34 2.65 0.85
CA ALA A 50 -13.03 1.83 2.02
C ALA A 50 -11.53 1.76 2.30
N ILE A 51 -10.72 1.64 1.25
CA ILE A 51 -9.26 1.62 1.39
C ILE A 51 -8.77 2.94 1.98
N GLU A 52 -9.30 4.05 1.50
CA GLU A 52 -8.88 5.37 1.97
C GLU A 52 -9.34 5.67 3.40
N LYS A 53 -10.29 4.88 3.90
CA LYS A 53 -10.72 4.94 5.30
C LYS A 53 -10.04 3.91 6.18
N GLY A 54 -9.22 3.05 5.60
CA GLY A 54 -8.50 2.02 6.35
C GLY A 54 -9.39 0.87 6.80
N VAL A 55 -10.43 0.54 6.04
CA VAL A 55 -11.34 -0.54 6.41
C VAL A 55 -10.61 -1.88 6.35
N PRO A 56 -10.63 -2.67 7.44
CA PRO A 56 -9.83 -3.89 7.53
C PRO A 56 -10.37 -5.07 6.76
N THR A 57 -11.61 -5.03 6.31
CA THR A 57 -12.23 -6.16 5.59
C THR A 57 -11.97 -6.13 4.09
N VAL A 58 -11.30 -5.11 3.59
CA VAL A 58 -10.91 -5.06 2.18
C VAL A 58 -9.72 -5.99 1.97
N SER A 59 -9.69 -6.70 0.86
CA SER A 59 -8.61 -7.64 0.58
C SER A 59 -7.26 -6.92 0.45
N ILE A 60 -6.20 -7.60 0.85
CA ILE A 60 -4.86 -7.06 0.68
C ILE A 60 -4.52 -6.87 -0.80
N GLY A 61 -5.08 -7.72 -1.66
CA GLY A 61 -4.89 -7.58 -3.09
C GLY A 61 -5.43 -6.27 -3.62
N ALA A 62 -6.58 -5.83 -3.12
CA ALA A 62 -7.14 -4.54 -3.52
C ALA A 62 -6.24 -3.38 -3.07
N TYR A 63 -5.74 -3.43 -1.84
CA TYR A 63 -4.77 -2.45 -1.35
C TYR A 63 -3.52 -2.42 -2.23
N ALA A 64 -3.00 -3.60 -2.56
CA ALA A 64 -1.80 -3.70 -3.40
C ALA A 64 -2.04 -3.09 -4.79
N SER A 65 -3.21 -3.37 -5.38
CA SER A 65 -3.54 -2.88 -6.70
C SER A 65 -3.61 -1.34 -6.73
N VAL A 66 -4.17 -0.74 -5.69
CA VAL A 66 -4.24 0.72 -5.58
C VAL A 66 -2.83 1.30 -5.49
N LEU A 67 -1.98 0.73 -4.63
CA LEU A 67 -0.62 1.24 -4.48
C LEU A 67 0.18 1.06 -5.77
N PHE A 68 0.02 -0.06 -6.44
CA PHE A 68 0.66 -0.26 -7.74
C PHE A 68 0.21 0.81 -8.74
N SER A 69 -1.10 1.09 -8.77
CA SER A 69 -1.67 2.09 -9.69
C SER A 69 -1.17 3.50 -9.40
N LEU A 70 -0.74 3.76 -8.15
CA LEU A 70 -0.14 5.03 -7.77
C LEU A 70 1.38 5.06 -7.96
N GLY A 71 1.97 3.95 -8.42
CA GLY A 71 3.41 3.84 -8.55
C GLY A 71 4.13 3.61 -7.23
N MET A 72 3.41 3.10 -6.22
CA MET A 72 3.93 2.93 -4.86
C MET A 72 3.96 1.47 -4.43
N ASP A 73 4.02 0.56 -5.38
CA ASP A 73 4.04 -0.88 -5.10
C ASP A 73 5.26 -1.29 -4.26
N LYS A 74 6.35 -0.54 -4.35
CA LYS A 74 7.54 -0.85 -3.57
C LYS A 74 7.34 -0.66 -2.07
N ASP A 75 6.36 0.15 -1.68
CA ASP A 75 6.01 0.29 -0.27
C ASP A 75 5.53 -1.04 0.30
N PHE A 76 4.85 -1.85 -0.51
CA PHE A 76 4.41 -3.16 -0.07
C PHE A 76 5.59 -4.12 0.14
N GLU A 77 6.65 -3.97 -0.63
CA GLU A 77 7.85 -4.77 -0.43
C GLU A 77 8.48 -4.53 0.93
N MET A 78 8.24 -3.35 1.50
CA MET A 78 8.82 -2.98 2.80
C MET A 78 8.02 -3.49 3.98
N ILE A 79 6.78 -3.98 3.75
CA ILE A 79 5.95 -4.46 4.84
C ILE A 79 6.57 -5.69 5.47
N ALA A 80 6.61 -5.71 6.81
CA ALA A 80 7.13 -6.82 7.60
C ALA A 80 8.64 -7.03 7.48
N LEU A 81 9.37 -6.09 6.92
CA LEU A 81 10.81 -6.15 6.98
C LEU A 81 11.27 -5.83 8.40
N ASP A 82 11.91 -6.81 9.03
CA ASP A 82 12.52 -6.59 10.35
C ASP A 82 13.89 -5.92 10.16
N GLU A 83 14.61 -5.72 11.26
CA GLU A 83 15.89 -5.01 11.19
C GLU A 83 16.88 -5.68 10.25
N GLU A 84 16.94 -7.01 10.30
CA GLU A 84 17.84 -7.75 9.45
C GLU A 84 17.40 -7.69 7.99
N GLY A 85 16.10 -7.84 7.73
CA GLY A 85 15.56 -7.73 6.37
C GLY A 85 15.78 -6.35 5.77
N LYS A 86 15.63 -5.31 6.58
CA LYS A 86 15.91 -3.94 6.11
C LYS A 86 17.37 -3.77 5.74
N ARG A 87 18.27 -4.34 6.52
CA ARG A 87 19.70 -4.28 6.23
C ARG A 87 20.00 -4.98 4.91
N GLU A 88 19.48 -6.18 4.73
CA GLU A 88 19.67 -6.93 3.48
C GLU A 88 19.11 -6.16 2.28
N TYR A 89 17.94 -5.56 2.43
CA TYR A 89 17.31 -4.78 1.37
C TYR A 89 18.18 -3.61 0.96
N TRP A 90 18.70 -2.86 1.94
CA TRP A 90 19.52 -1.69 1.65
C TRP A 90 20.87 -2.08 1.09
N GLU A 91 21.48 -3.16 1.57
CA GLU A 91 22.75 -3.65 1.03
C GLU A 91 22.58 -4.09 -0.42
N HIS A 92 21.51 -4.81 -0.73
CA HIS A 92 21.24 -5.25 -2.10
C HIS A 92 21.09 -4.05 -3.03
N ASN A 93 20.30 -3.08 -2.64
CA ASN A 93 20.08 -1.89 -3.47
C ASN A 93 21.36 -1.08 -3.65
N PHE A 94 22.16 -0.99 -2.59
CA PHE A 94 23.45 -0.31 -2.68
C PHE A 94 24.37 -1.00 -3.68
N GLN A 95 24.44 -2.32 -3.64
CA GLN A 95 25.26 -3.08 -4.59
C GLN A 95 24.79 -2.88 -6.04
N LEU A 96 23.50 -2.86 -6.27
CA LEU A 96 22.98 -2.62 -7.61
C LEU A 96 23.37 -1.25 -8.12
N ARG A 97 23.27 -0.21 -7.29
CA ARG A 97 23.69 1.13 -7.68
C ARG A 97 25.17 1.19 -7.99
N LYS A 98 25.96 0.52 -7.19
CA LYS A 98 27.40 0.49 -7.37
C LYS A 98 27.76 -0.12 -8.70
N ARG A 99 27.10 -1.22 -9.08
CA ARG A 99 27.31 -1.84 -10.37
C ARG A 99 26.93 -0.92 -11.52
N ALA A 100 25.80 -0.22 -11.37
CA ALA A 100 25.32 0.66 -12.42
C ALA A 100 26.27 1.83 -12.67
N SER A 101 26.96 2.31 -11.64
CA SER A 101 27.89 3.43 -11.78
C SER A 101 29.29 3.03 -12.26
N LYS A 102 29.58 1.75 -12.24
CA LYS A 102 30.86 1.25 -12.79
C LYS A 102 30.70 1.00 -14.28
N LYS A 103 31.37 1.76 -15.04
CA LYS A 103 31.34 1.59 -16.48
C LYS A 103 32.76 1.35 -17.00
#